data_38dfbd6dbe831ab07b21bffcd7f32841
#
_entry.id   38dfbd6dbe831ab07b21bffcd7f32841
#
_cell.length_a   1.000
_cell.length_b   1.000
_cell.length_c   1.000
_cell.angle_alpha   90.00
_cell.angle_beta   90.00
_cell.angle_gamma   90.00
#
_symmetry.space_group_name_H-M   'P 1'
#
loop_
_entity.id
_entity.type
_entity.pdbx_description
1 polymer ?
#
loop_
_entity_poly.entity_id
_entity_poly.type
_entity_poly.pdbx_seq_one_letter_code
_entity_poly.pdbx_strand_id
1 'polypeptide(L)'
;MATEDDDSFRILVATDTHLGYAEKHPERGNDSFQSFEEVLELAVEHNVDFILLGGDLFHENKPSRYCQVRCMDLLRKYTFGDRPVHFNILSDPAVNFPHTKQVNFLDPNLNVAIPVFSIHGNHDDPAGMGLLCALEMLSSAGLINYFGRVSDLNDIKISPVLMEKGNTKLALYGLSSIKDERLHRLFVENKVKMLRPKESLTEWFNLMTVHQNHAKRGPSNYLPESFLDPFLDLVIWGHEHDCIKEPRHSHQNFHVLQPGSSVATSLTPGEAEEKCAFLLQVNSHHQFKVDPLPLKTVRPFLFEEVFLSEYNIEDEVKRIKKTELTKEESTWELLMKAKALGEAKGKGRGRGRGSKASDAASQAQIKDNPVELFVEHRVRELLKGAKKLLTGHPR
;
A
#
# COMPACT_ATOMS: atom_id res chain seq x y z
N MET A 1 35.79 12.00 -0.19
CA MET A 1 34.82 11.08 -0.79
C MET A 1 34.58 10.01 0.27
N ALA A 2 33.46 10.07 0.98
CA ALA A 2 33.05 8.98 1.85
C ALA A 2 32.73 7.80 0.89
N THR A 3 33.49 6.72 0.98
CA THR A 3 33.12 5.44 0.44
C THR A 3 31.71 5.14 1.00
N GLU A 4 30.73 4.89 0.11
CA GLU A 4 29.44 4.33 0.55
C GLU A 4 29.83 3.17 1.46
N ASP A 5 29.31 3.22 2.69
CA ASP A 5 29.62 2.27 3.75
C ASP A 5 29.09 0.91 3.29
N ASP A 6 29.98 0.04 2.83
CA ASP A 6 29.65 -1.30 2.29
C ASP A 6 28.94 -2.15 3.36
N ASP A 7 29.02 -1.71 4.63
CA ASP A 7 28.37 -2.30 5.78
C ASP A 7 26.93 -1.77 6.01
N SER A 8 26.45 -0.78 5.24
CA SER A 8 25.11 -0.23 5.40
C SER A 8 24.04 -1.20 4.88
N PHE A 9 22.96 -1.39 5.65
CA PHE A 9 21.78 -2.06 5.14
C PHE A 9 21.05 -1.18 4.14
N ARG A 10 20.64 -1.77 3.01
CA ARG A 10 19.78 -1.18 1.98
C ARG A 10 18.48 -1.98 1.93
N ILE A 11 17.37 -1.36 2.31
CA ILE A 11 16.09 -2.04 2.50
C ILE A 11 15.06 -1.38 1.60
N LEU A 12 14.39 -2.15 0.74
CA LEU A 12 13.20 -1.63 0.06
C LEU A 12 11.98 -1.83 0.94
N VAL A 13 11.28 -0.75 1.24
CA VAL A 13 10.08 -0.76 2.07
C VAL A 13 8.86 -0.48 1.21
N ALA A 14 7.86 -1.34 1.31
CA ALA A 14 6.53 -1.15 0.75
C ALA A 14 5.47 -1.72 1.70
N THR A 15 4.25 -1.24 1.59
CA THR A 15 3.12 -1.74 2.37
C THR A 15 1.83 -1.62 1.56
N ASP A 16 0.79 -2.33 1.98
CA ASP A 16 -0.56 -2.19 1.43
C ASP A 16 -0.58 -2.34 -0.12
N THR A 17 0.04 -3.42 -0.61
CA THR A 17 0.13 -3.69 -2.05
C THR A 17 -1.17 -4.20 -2.65
N HIS A 18 -2.06 -4.75 -1.81
CA HIS A 18 -3.41 -5.17 -2.15
C HIS A 18 -3.51 -5.96 -3.45
N LEU A 19 -2.66 -6.98 -3.62
CA LEU A 19 -2.71 -7.85 -4.80
C LEU A 19 -4.09 -8.46 -4.98
N GLY A 20 -4.61 -8.35 -6.20
CA GLY A 20 -5.97 -8.79 -6.55
C GLY A 20 -7.04 -7.72 -6.31
N TYR A 21 -6.69 -6.50 -5.90
CA TYR A 21 -7.65 -5.40 -5.87
C TYR A 21 -8.26 -5.18 -7.26
N ALA A 22 -9.59 -5.08 -7.30
CA ALA A 22 -10.36 -4.95 -8.55
C ALA A 22 -10.06 -6.05 -9.60
N GLU A 23 -9.63 -7.26 -9.21
CA GLU A 23 -9.19 -8.36 -10.09
C GLU A 23 -10.16 -8.64 -11.25
N LYS A 24 -11.48 -8.50 -11.01
CA LYS A 24 -12.52 -8.75 -12.03
C LYS A 24 -12.79 -7.56 -12.93
N HIS A 25 -12.19 -6.41 -12.66
CA HIS A 25 -12.40 -5.22 -13.49
C HIS A 25 -11.58 -5.32 -14.79
N PRO A 26 -12.18 -5.17 -15.97
CA PRO A 26 -11.51 -5.42 -17.25
C PRO A 26 -10.30 -4.53 -17.51
N GLU A 27 -10.26 -3.31 -16.96
CA GLU A 27 -9.15 -2.36 -17.15
C GLU A 27 -8.22 -2.28 -15.94
N ARG A 28 -8.74 -2.48 -14.70
CA ARG A 28 -8.00 -2.26 -13.45
C ARG A 28 -7.49 -3.55 -12.81
N GLY A 29 -7.93 -4.71 -13.28
CA GLY A 29 -7.63 -6.00 -12.63
C GLY A 29 -6.16 -6.36 -12.57
N ASN A 30 -5.31 -5.70 -13.37
CA ASN A 30 -3.86 -5.92 -13.37
C ASN A 30 -3.07 -4.82 -12.65
N ASP A 31 -3.71 -3.73 -12.22
CA ASP A 31 -3.02 -2.55 -11.68
C ASP A 31 -2.18 -2.90 -10.43
N SER A 32 -2.71 -3.67 -9.48
CA SER A 32 -1.98 -4.06 -8.27
C SER A 32 -0.78 -4.98 -8.55
N PHE A 33 -0.87 -5.83 -9.58
CA PHE A 33 0.26 -6.67 -9.98
C PHE A 33 1.36 -5.87 -10.68
N GLN A 34 1.00 -4.87 -11.48
CA GLN A 34 1.96 -3.99 -12.14
C GLN A 34 2.72 -3.13 -11.13
N SER A 35 2.02 -2.53 -10.17
CA SER A 35 2.67 -1.74 -9.13
C SER A 35 3.57 -2.60 -8.22
N PHE A 36 3.15 -3.82 -7.90
CA PHE A 36 3.98 -4.74 -7.12
C PHE A 36 5.20 -5.23 -7.92
N GLU A 37 5.05 -5.50 -9.20
CA GLU A 37 6.17 -5.83 -10.09
C GLU A 37 7.19 -4.69 -10.11
N GLU A 38 6.75 -3.44 -10.24
CA GLU A 38 7.61 -2.26 -10.16
C GLU A 38 8.34 -2.14 -8.81
N VAL A 39 7.67 -2.42 -7.69
CA VAL A 39 8.31 -2.49 -6.36
C VAL A 39 9.46 -3.50 -6.35
N LEU A 40 9.24 -4.68 -6.93
CA LEU A 40 10.29 -5.72 -7.00
C LEU A 40 11.42 -5.33 -7.98
N GLU A 41 11.11 -4.67 -9.09
CA GLU A 41 12.11 -4.13 -10.03
C GLU A 41 13.00 -3.09 -9.36
N LEU A 42 12.40 -2.15 -8.61
CA LEU A 42 13.15 -1.17 -7.83
C LEU A 42 14.08 -1.83 -6.79
N ALA A 43 13.68 -2.94 -6.19
CA ALA A 43 14.54 -3.69 -5.27
C ALA A 43 15.80 -4.23 -5.96
N VAL A 44 15.64 -4.75 -7.18
CA VAL A 44 16.77 -5.23 -7.99
C VAL A 44 17.63 -4.06 -8.46
N GLU A 45 17.01 -2.97 -8.98
CA GLU A 45 17.72 -1.78 -9.49
C GLU A 45 18.59 -1.13 -8.40
N HIS A 46 18.06 -1.02 -7.19
CA HIS A 46 18.76 -0.42 -6.06
C HIS A 46 19.67 -1.38 -5.30
N ASN A 47 19.85 -2.64 -5.76
CA ASN A 47 20.69 -3.64 -5.12
C ASN A 47 20.44 -3.77 -3.62
N VAL A 48 19.17 -3.86 -3.21
CA VAL A 48 18.81 -3.93 -1.79
C VAL A 48 19.26 -5.25 -1.15
N ASP A 49 19.50 -5.23 0.15
CA ASP A 49 19.83 -6.44 0.91
C ASP A 49 18.57 -7.29 1.13
N PHE A 50 17.44 -6.65 1.38
CA PHE A 50 16.15 -7.31 1.50
C PHE A 50 14.97 -6.37 1.24
N ILE A 51 13.78 -6.94 1.06
CA ILE A 51 12.52 -6.22 0.95
C ILE A 51 11.75 -6.37 2.26
N LEU A 52 11.18 -5.28 2.78
CA LEU A 52 10.30 -5.25 3.95
C LEU A 52 8.88 -4.87 3.52
N LEU A 53 7.93 -5.80 3.71
CA LEU A 53 6.52 -5.60 3.42
C LEU A 53 5.74 -5.40 4.72
N GLY A 54 5.04 -4.27 4.83
CA GLY A 54 4.34 -3.82 6.03
C GLY A 54 2.91 -4.30 6.19
N GLY A 55 2.53 -5.43 5.56
CA GLY A 55 1.19 -6.02 5.63
C GLY A 55 0.31 -5.69 4.44
N ASP A 56 -0.88 -6.30 4.39
CA ASP A 56 -1.85 -6.19 3.31
C ASP A 56 -1.23 -6.46 1.93
N LEU A 57 -0.47 -7.58 1.84
CA LEU A 57 0.08 -8.06 0.58
C LEU A 57 -1.06 -8.41 -0.40
N PHE A 58 -2.10 -9.07 0.10
CA PHE A 58 -3.29 -9.41 -0.68
C PHE A 58 -4.48 -8.53 -0.27
N HIS A 59 -5.36 -8.25 -1.26
CA HIS A 59 -6.59 -7.48 -0.98
C HIS A 59 -7.68 -8.32 -0.32
N GLU A 60 -7.77 -9.59 -0.67
CA GLU A 60 -8.77 -10.50 -0.12
C GLU A 60 -8.10 -11.49 0.84
N ASN A 61 -8.72 -11.74 1.99
CA ASN A 61 -8.25 -12.73 2.96
C ASN A 61 -8.08 -14.13 2.36
N LYS A 62 -8.88 -14.46 1.34
CA LYS A 62 -8.78 -15.65 0.52
C LYS A 62 -8.54 -15.28 -0.93
N PRO A 63 -7.31 -14.91 -1.30
CA PRO A 63 -7.01 -14.49 -2.65
C PRO A 63 -7.32 -15.60 -3.66
N SER A 64 -7.71 -15.21 -4.87
CA SER A 64 -7.98 -16.15 -5.96
C SER A 64 -6.71 -16.96 -6.27
N ARG A 65 -6.87 -18.15 -6.87
CA ARG A 65 -5.72 -18.95 -7.32
C ARG A 65 -4.88 -18.17 -8.36
N TYR A 66 -5.52 -17.38 -9.21
CA TYR A 66 -4.83 -16.53 -10.16
C TYR A 66 -3.96 -15.49 -9.44
N CYS A 67 -4.53 -14.81 -8.45
CA CYS A 67 -3.80 -13.82 -7.65
C CYS A 67 -2.60 -14.45 -6.92
N GLN A 68 -2.79 -15.63 -6.32
CA GLN A 68 -1.73 -16.35 -5.62
C GLN A 68 -0.60 -16.75 -6.57
N VAL A 69 -0.92 -17.35 -7.72
CA VAL A 69 0.08 -17.77 -8.71
C VAL A 69 0.86 -16.56 -9.24
N ARG A 70 0.16 -15.46 -9.59
CA ARG A 70 0.83 -14.24 -10.05
C ARG A 70 1.78 -13.67 -9.00
N CYS A 71 1.39 -13.64 -7.73
CA CYS A 71 2.26 -13.21 -6.64
C CYS A 71 3.50 -14.10 -6.53
N MET A 72 3.32 -15.43 -6.55
CA MET A 72 4.42 -16.39 -6.48
C MET A 72 5.38 -16.25 -7.66
N ASP A 73 4.85 -16.07 -8.88
CA ASP A 73 5.66 -15.90 -10.08
C ASP A 73 6.49 -14.61 -10.02
N LEU A 74 5.90 -13.49 -9.56
CA LEU A 74 6.60 -12.22 -9.39
C LEU A 74 7.70 -12.32 -8.33
N LEU A 75 7.39 -12.84 -7.14
CA LEU A 75 8.39 -13.05 -6.10
C LEU A 75 9.53 -13.93 -6.62
N ARG A 76 9.20 -15.05 -7.22
CA ARG A 76 10.20 -15.98 -7.75
C ARG A 76 11.09 -15.34 -8.82
N LYS A 77 10.50 -14.53 -9.74
CA LYS A 77 11.22 -13.86 -10.83
C LYS A 77 12.27 -12.88 -10.31
N TYR A 78 11.97 -12.11 -9.27
CA TYR A 78 12.79 -10.99 -8.84
C TYR A 78 13.64 -11.28 -7.59
N THR A 79 13.25 -12.25 -6.77
CA THR A 79 13.91 -12.49 -5.48
C THR A 79 14.81 -13.72 -5.48
N PHE A 80 14.65 -14.64 -6.46
CA PHE A 80 15.53 -15.80 -6.61
C PHE A 80 16.65 -15.49 -7.59
N GLY A 81 17.82 -16.05 -7.34
CA GLY A 81 19.03 -15.89 -8.19
C GLY A 81 20.31 -16.14 -7.42
N ASP A 82 21.45 -15.97 -8.12
CA ASP A 82 22.77 -16.36 -7.63
C ASP A 82 23.48 -15.28 -6.80
N ARG A 83 22.89 -14.08 -6.65
CA ARG A 83 23.50 -13.01 -5.85
C ARG A 83 23.53 -13.45 -4.38
N PRO A 84 24.71 -13.44 -3.73
CA PRO A 84 24.81 -13.81 -2.32
C PRO A 84 24.11 -12.79 -1.41
N VAL A 85 23.53 -13.27 -0.33
CA VAL A 85 23.01 -12.42 0.76
C VAL A 85 24.19 -12.08 1.67
N HIS A 86 24.42 -10.79 1.91
CA HIS A 86 25.59 -10.27 2.61
C HIS A 86 25.36 -9.92 4.09
N PHE A 87 24.31 -10.42 4.71
CA PHE A 87 24.05 -10.24 6.13
C PHE A 87 23.74 -11.57 6.82
N ASN A 88 23.98 -11.61 8.11
CA ASN A 88 23.76 -12.79 8.96
C ASN A 88 22.53 -12.61 9.86
N ILE A 89 21.86 -13.71 10.22
CA ILE A 89 20.85 -13.76 11.27
C ILE A 89 21.51 -14.24 12.55
N LEU A 90 21.41 -13.44 13.61
CA LEU A 90 22.01 -13.73 14.92
C LEU A 90 21.00 -14.24 15.95
N SER A 91 19.71 -13.94 15.78
CA SER A 91 18.64 -14.47 16.63
C SER A 91 18.29 -15.92 16.26
N ASP A 92 17.69 -16.66 17.18
CA ASP A 92 17.12 -17.98 16.88
C ASP A 92 15.94 -17.82 15.91
N PRO A 93 16.05 -18.30 14.65
CA PRO A 93 14.98 -18.16 13.68
C PRO A 93 13.67 -18.82 14.10
N ALA A 94 13.71 -19.86 14.95
CA ALA A 94 12.51 -20.55 15.42
C ALA A 94 11.58 -19.67 16.27
N VAL A 95 12.12 -18.59 16.85
CA VAL A 95 11.32 -17.62 17.63
C VAL A 95 10.47 -16.74 16.70
N ASN A 96 11.06 -16.26 15.61
CA ASN A 96 10.42 -15.31 14.69
C ASN A 96 9.67 -16.01 13.56
N PHE A 97 10.11 -17.22 13.17
CA PHE A 97 9.56 -18.04 12.08
C PHE A 97 9.10 -19.41 12.60
N PRO A 98 8.03 -19.47 13.44
CA PRO A 98 7.67 -20.70 14.14
C PRO A 98 7.24 -21.85 13.20
N HIS A 99 6.83 -21.52 11.98
CA HIS A 99 6.42 -22.51 10.98
C HIS A 99 7.63 -23.11 10.26
N THR A 100 8.47 -22.29 9.65
CA THR A 100 9.64 -22.74 8.87
C THR A 100 10.87 -23.01 9.73
N LYS A 101 10.95 -22.36 10.92
CA LYS A 101 12.07 -22.43 11.88
C LYS A 101 13.42 -21.98 11.31
N GLN A 102 13.39 -21.35 10.13
CA GLN A 102 14.58 -20.80 9.47
C GLN A 102 14.16 -19.68 8.52
N VAL A 103 15.12 -18.88 8.09
CA VAL A 103 14.96 -17.92 7.00
C VAL A 103 15.23 -18.58 5.66
N ASN A 104 14.52 -18.15 4.62
CA ASN A 104 14.53 -18.82 3.32
C ASN A 104 15.90 -18.85 2.63
N PHE A 105 16.74 -17.83 2.81
CA PHE A 105 18.08 -17.79 2.17
C PHE A 105 19.12 -18.69 2.87
N LEU A 106 18.79 -19.25 4.02
CA LEU A 106 19.61 -20.29 4.68
C LEU A 106 19.13 -21.70 4.36
N ASP A 107 18.04 -21.87 3.61
CA ASP A 107 17.60 -23.18 3.13
C ASP A 107 18.50 -23.62 1.97
N PRO A 108 19.22 -24.78 2.11
CA PRO A 108 20.14 -25.25 1.09
C PRO A 108 19.46 -25.67 -0.22
N ASN A 109 18.13 -25.80 -0.23
CA ASN A 109 17.36 -26.14 -1.43
C ASN A 109 16.86 -24.92 -2.21
N LEU A 110 17.09 -23.71 -1.69
CA LEU A 110 16.61 -22.47 -2.29
C LEU A 110 17.79 -21.56 -2.65
N ASN A 111 17.68 -20.89 -3.78
CA ASN A 111 18.66 -19.90 -4.23
C ASN A 111 18.03 -18.50 -4.17
N VAL A 112 18.05 -17.89 -2.99
CA VAL A 112 17.43 -16.60 -2.71
C VAL A 112 18.49 -15.50 -2.83
N ALA A 113 18.27 -14.55 -3.73
CA ALA A 113 19.14 -13.39 -3.95
C ALA A 113 18.70 -12.14 -3.17
N ILE A 114 17.40 -11.96 -2.98
CA ILE A 114 16.81 -10.84 -2.22
C ILE A 114 15.76 -11.42 -1.26
N PRO A 115 16.08 -11.63 0.03
CA PRO A 115 15.10 -12.06 1.01
C PRO A 115 13.95 -11.05 1.15
N VAL A 116 12.73 -11.54 1.32
CA VAL A 116 11.55 -10.72 1.59
C VAL A 116 11.08 -11.01 3.00
N PHE A 117 11.01 -9.98 3.85
CA PHE A 117 10.40 -10.06 5.18
C PHE A 117 9.02 -9.41 5.14
N SER A 118 8.00 -10.10 5.63
CA SER A 118 6.62 -9.62 5.58
C SER A 118 5.89 -9.89 6.88
N ILE A 119 5.11 -8.92 7.33
CA ILE A 119 4.03 -9.13 8.30
C ILE A 119 2.70 -9.25 7.55
N HIS A 120 1.62 -9.72 8.21
CA HIS A 120 0.28 -9.63 7.64
C HIS A 120 -0.44 -8.37 8.09
N GLY A 121 -1.33 -7.88 7.24
CA GLY A 121 -2.27 -6.83 7.57
C GLY A 121 -3.66 -7.39 7.93
N ASN A 122 -4.67 -6.54 7.91
CA ASN A 122 -6.04 -6.96 8.21
C ASN A 122 -6.74 -7.63 7.01
N HIS A 123 -6.29 -7.37 5.79
CA HIS A 123 -6.81 -8.01 4.59
C HIS A 123 -6.26 -9.44 4.37
N ASP A 124 -5.10 -9.73 4.88
CA ASP A 124 -4.47 -11.06 4.82
C ASP A 124 -4.28 -11.71 6.21
N ASP A 125 -5.17 -11.37 7.15
CA ASP A 125 -5.22 -11.89 8.52
C ASP A 125 -5.46 -13.42 8.57
N PRO A 126 -4.74 -14.16 9.42
CA PRO A 126 -4.94 -15.60 9.61
C PRO A 126 -6.37 -15.96 9.99
N ALA A 127 -7.00 -16.86 9.22
CA ALA A 127 -8.40 -17.22 9.39
C ALA A 127 -8.66 -18.73 9.17
N GLY A 128 -9.86 -19.16 9.53
CA GLY A 128 -10.33 -20.52 9.29
C GLY A 128 -9.62 -21.60 10.09
N MET A 129 -9.65 -22.84 9.56
CA MET A 129 -9.04 -24.00 10.21
C MET A 129 -7.52 -23.88 10.20
N GLY A 130 -6.89 -23.99 11.37
CA GLY A 130 -5.44 -23.86 11.55
C GLY A 130 -4.96 -22.41 11.69
N LEU A 131 -5.84 -21.41 11.56
CA LEU A 131 -5.49 -19.98 11.62
C LEU A 131 -4.31 -19.67 10.67
N LEU A 132 -4.45 -20.07 9.41
CA LEU A 132 -3.46 -19.84 8.36
C LEU A 132 -3.92 -18.73 7.42
N CYS A 133 -2.98 -17.95 6.91
CA CYS A 133 -3.23 -16.97 5.86
C CYS A 133 -2.43 -17.30 4.59
N ALA A 134 -2.59 -16.47 3.56
CA ALA A 134 -1.85 -16.67 2.31
C ALA A 134 -0.33 -16.52 2.48
N LEU A 135 0.13 -15.75 3.50
CA LEU A 135 1.55 -15.57 3.77
C LEU A 135 2.22 -16.85 4.28
N GLU A 136 1.51 -17.70 5.06
CA GLU A 136 2.07 -19.00 5.43
C GLU A 136 2.32 -19.90 4.21
N MET A 137 1.46 -19.82 3.19
CA MET A 137 1.69 -20.58 1.94
C MET A 137 2.92 -20.08 1.21
N LEU A 138 3.09 -18.76 1.08
CA LEU A 138 4.29 -18.15 0.49
C LEU A 138 5.55 -18.49 1.29
N SER A 139 5.46 -18.44 2.61
CA SER A 139 6.56 -18.79 3.51
C SER A 139 6.94 -20.25 3.41
N SER A 140 5.95 -21.19 3.39
CA SER A 140 6.18 -22.63 3.19
C SER A 140 6.80 -22.93 1.82
N ALA A 141 6.48 -22.13 0.79
CA ALA A 141 7.09 -22.22 -0.53
C ALA A 141 8.49 -21.56 -0.60
N GLY A 142 8.99 -20.98 0.50
CA GLY A 142 10.29 -20.35 0.59
C GLY A 142 10.38 -18.98 -0.10
N LEU A 143 9.25 -18.36 -0.46
CA LEU A 143 9.21 -17.09 -1.20
C LEU A 143 9.35 -15.86 -0.30
N ILE A 144 8.93 -15.97 0.97
CA ILE A 144 9.01 -14.89 1.96
C ILE A 144 9.41 -15.43 3.33
N ASN A 145 9.94 -14.55 4.17
CA ASN A 145 10.14 -14.76 5.60
C ASN A 145 8.99 -14.07 6.34
N TYR A 146 7.92 -14.81 6.62
CA TYR A 146 6.75 -14.28 7.33
C TYR A 146 7.01 -14.24 8.83
N PHE A 147 6.94 -13.04 9.43
CA PHE A 147 7.26 -12.79 10.83
C PHE A 147 6.22 -11.87 11.49
N GLY A 148 6.41 -11.54 12.77
CA GLY A 148 5.53 -10.62 13.49
C GLY A 148 4.14 -11.17 13.81
N ARG A 149 3.92 -12.47 13.59
CA ARG A 149 2.68 -13.15 13.96
C ARG A 149 2.60 -13.34 15.47
N VAL A 150 1.45 -13.00 16.05
CA VAL A 150 1.15 -13.24 17.45
C VAL A 150 0.33 -14.52 17.60
N SER A 151 0.88 -15.52 18.31
CA SER A 151 0.21 -16.80 18.56
C SER A 151 -0.63 -16.79 19.84
N ASP A 152 -0.19 -16.05 20.88
CA ASP A 152 -0.91 -15.90 22.15
C ASP A 152 -1.27 -14.43 22.38
N LEU A 153 -2.55 -14.14 22.26
CA LEU A 153 -3.10 -12.81 22.49
C LEU A 153 -3.26 -12.44 23.99
N ASN A 154 -2.89 -13.34 24.92
CA ASN A 154 -2.92 -13.03 26.34
C ASN A 154 -1.57 -12.53 26.90
N ASP A 155 -0.45 -12.85 26.23
CA ASP A 155 0.89 -12.40 26.57
C ASP A 155 1.69 -12.20 25.28
N ILE A 156 1.56 -11.02 24.68
CA ILE A 156 2.22 -10.67 23.43
C ILE A 156 3.67 -10.36 23.70
N LYS A 157 4.58 -11.12 23.07
CA LYS A 157 6.01 -10.89 23.09
C LYS A 157 6.49 -10.59 21.69
N ILE A 158 6.93 -9.35 21.46
CA ILE A 158 7.50 -8.91 20.20
C ILE A 158 9.00 -9.11 20.28
N SER A 159 9.50 -10.16 19.61
CA SER A 159 10.93 -10.49 19.57
C SER A 159 11.54 -10.00 18.27
N PRO A 160 12.73 -9.36 18.28
CA PRO A 160 13.38 -8.91 17.07
C PRO A 160 13.99 -10.08 16.27
N VAL A 161 14.03 -9.95 14.95
CA VAL A 161 14.99 -10.65 14.10
C VAL A 161 16.27 -9.84 14.15
N LEU A 162 17.33 -10.43 14.70
CA LEU A 162 18.63 -9.78 14.83
C LEU A 162 19.48 -10.06 13.60
N MET A 163 19.90 -9.00 12.91
CA MET A 163 20.67 -9.07 11.67
C MET A 163 21.98 -8.29 11.81
N GLU A 164 23.02 -8.77 11.15
CA GLU A 164 24.34 -8.11 11.14
C GLU A 164 24.89 -8.10 9.72
N LYS A 165 25.32 -6.92 9.27
CA LYS A 165 26.03 -6.72 8.02
C LYS A 165 27.28 -5.89 8.30
N GLY A 166 28.46 -6.54 8.21
CA GLY A 166 29.71 -5.90 8.64
C GLY A 166 29.61 -5.37 10.07
N ASN A 167 29.75 -4.07 10.25
CA ASN A 167 29.65 -3.41 11.56
C ASN A 167 28.23 -2.91 11.90
N THR A 168 27.27 -3.06 10.98
CA THR A 168 25.89 -2.57 11.19
C THR A 168 25.02 -3.67 11.79
N LYS A 169 24.42 -3.38 12.95
CA LYS A 169 23.49 -4.27 13.65
C LYS A 169 22.06 -3.74 13.54
N LEU A 170 21.16 -4.57 13.03
CA LEU A 170 19.75 -4.25 12.83
C LEU A 170 18.86 -5.21 13.63
N ALA A 171 18.01 -4.66 14.49
CA ALA A 171 16.95 -5.39 15.19
C ALA A 171 15.60 -5.10 14.53
N LEU A 172 15.08 -6.04 13.75
CA LEU A 172 13.82 -5.91 13.03
C LEU A 172 12.68 -6.49 13.86
N TYR A 173 11.77 -5.63 14.29
CA TYR A 173 10.56 -5.98 15.02
C TYR A 173 9.36 -5.99 14.09
N GLY A 174 8.44 -6.93 14.28
CA GLY A 174 7.18 -7.01 13.54
C GLY A 174 5.99 -7.16 14.47
N LEU A 175 4.93 -6.41 14.19
CA LEU A 175 3.62 -6.59 14.80
C LEU A 175 2.57 -6.61 13.69
N SER A 176 2.14 -7.80 13.32
CA SER A 176 1.07 -7.99 12.36
C SER A 176 -0.27 -7.47 12.89
N SER A 177 -1.23 -7.29 12.01
CA SER A 177 -2.54 -6.74 12.36
C SER A 177 -3.22 -7.51 13.48
N ILE A 178 -3.66 -6.79 14.47
CA ILE A 178 -4.56 -7.24 15.55
C ILE A 178 -5.68 -6.23 15.64
N LYS A 179 -6.91 -6.68 15.85
CA LYS A 179 -8.05 -5.79 16.00
C LYS A 179 -7.77 -4.66 16.99
N ASP A 180 -7.87 -3.40 16.55
CA ASP A 180 -7.36 -2.23 17.28
C ASP A 180 -7.85 -2.16 18.74
N GLU A 181 -9.15 -2.33 18.98
CA GLU A 181 -9.70 -2.23 20.33
C GLU A 181 -9.13 -3.31 21.26
N ARG A 182 -8.81 -4.48 20.68
CA ARG A 182 -8.20 -5.58 21.44
C ARG A 182 -6.75 -5.26 21.75
N LEU A 183 -5.99 -4.82 20.75
CA LEU A 183 -4.58 -4.46 20.91
C LEU A 183 -4.42 -3.30 21.90
N HIS A 184 -5.25 -2.25 21.76
CA HIS A 184 -5.26 -1.11 22.68
C HIS A 184 -5.45 -1.56 24.12
N ARG A 185 -6.45 -2.43 24.39
CA ARG A 185 -6.68 -2.99 25.72
C ARG A 185 -5.50 -3.79 26.24
N LEU A 186 -4.86 -4.61 25.37
CA LEU A 186 -3.69 -5.41 25.78
C LEU A 186 -2.49 -4.55 26.16
N PHE A 187 -2.28 -3.42 25.49
CA PHE A 187 -1.26 -2.44 25.92
C PHE A 187 -1.61 -1.81 27.27
N VAL A 188 -2.86 -1.39 27.47
CA VAL A 188 -3.32 -0.83 28.75
C VAL A 188 -3.17 -1.85 29.89
N GLU A 189 -3.40 -3.12 29.63
CA GLU A 189 -3.26 -4.22 30.59
C GLU A 189 -1.79 -4.69 30.76
N ASN A 190 -0.80 -4.04 30.13
CA ASN A 190 0.62 -4.43 30.12
C ASN A 190 0.89 -5.86 29.65
N LYS A 191 0.07 -6.35 28.72
CA LYS A 191 0.19 -7.69 28.11
C LYS A 191 0.99 -7.70 26.80
N VAL A 192 1.51 -6.56 26.38
CA VAL A 192 2.40 -6.44 25.21
C VAL A 192 3.79 -6.05 25.72
N LYS A 193 4.79 -6.82 25.34
CA LYS A 193 6.18 -6.61 25.74
C LYS A 193 7.08 -6.69 24.53
N MET A 194 7.89 -5.66 24.33
CA MET A 194 8.97 -5.70 23.34
C MET A 194 10.23 -6.25 23.99
N LEU A 195 10.78 -7.30 23.39
CA LEU A 195 12.01 -7.92 23.89
C LEU A 195 13.21 -7.25 23.20
N ARG A 196 14.28 -7.06 23.96
CA ARG A 196 15.52 -6.47 23.44
C ARG A 196 16.64 -7.50 23.40
N PRO A 197 17.65 -7.31 22.54
CA PRO A 197 18.91 -8.07 22.63
C PRO A 197 19.48 -7.98 24.06
N LYS A 198 20.08 -9.05 24.55
CA LYS A 198 20.67 -9.06 25.91
C LYS A 198 21.98 -8.31 25.97
N GLU A 199 22.71 -8.27 24.85
CA GLU A 199 24.05 -7.70 24.76
C GLU A 199 24.05 -6.51 23.81
N SER A 200 25.00 -5.60 24.02
CA SER A 200 25.24 -4.45 23.12
C SER A 200 24.01 -3.60 22.82
N LEU A 201 23.19 -3.32 23.84
CA LEU A 201 21.87 -2.66 23.69
C LEU A 201 21.91 -1.35 22.89
N THR A 202 23.03 -0.64 22.89
CA THR A 202 23.23 0.63 22.21
C THR A 202 23.79 0.49 20.79
N GLU A 203 24.08 -0.73 20.34
CA GLU A 203 24.67 -0.98 19.01
C GLU A 203 23.62 -1.36 17.96
N TRP A 204 22.37 -1.57 18.38
CA TRP A 204 21.30 -2.03 17.51
C TRP A 204 20.46 -0.88 16.98
N PHE A 205 20.37 -0.73 15.67
CA PHE A 205 19.32 0.06 15.05
C PHE A 205 17.99 -0.72 15.16
N ASN A 206 17.02 -0.15 15.85
CA ASN A 206 15.75 -0.79 16.19
C ASN A 206 14.67 -0.35 15.20
N LEU A 207 14.46 -1.16 14.16
CA LEU A 207 13.45 -0.96 13.12
C LEU A 207 12.21 -1.77 13.45
N MET A 208 11.06 -1.12 13.54
CA MET A 208 9.78 -1.80 13.74
C MET A 208 8.88 -1.64 12.52
N THR A 209 8.13 -2.68 12.17
CA THR A 209 7.02 -2.58 11.22
C THR A 209 5.72 -2.99 11.91
N VAL A 210 4.67 -2.19 11.72
CA VAL A 210 3.34 -2.41 12.30
C VAL A 210 2.27 -2.24 11.24
N HIS A 211 1.13 -2.92 11.42
CA HIS A 211 -0.03 -2.76 10.55
C HIS A 211 -1.29 -2.51 11.39
N GLN A 212 -1.57 -1.26 11.70
CA GLN A 212 -2.65 -0.82 12.61
C GLN A 212 -3.18 0.56 12.21
N ASN A 213 -4.42 0.91 12.57
CA ASN A 213 -4.87 2.28 12.48
C ASN A 213 -3.92 3.21 13.26
N HIS A 214 -3.42 4.24 12.59
CA HIS A 214 -2.61 5.31 13.16
C HIS A 214 -3.48 6.52 13.52
N ALA A 215 -4.40 6.87 12.62
CA ALA A 215 -5.34 7.96 12.84
C ALA A 215 -6.32 7.63 13.96
N LYS A 216 -6.49 8.57 14.90
CA LYS A 216 -7.44 8.44 15.99
C LYS A 216 -8.88 8.52 15.48
N ARG A 217 -9.51 7.37 15.25
CA ARG A 217 -10.91 7.25 14.82
C ARG A 217 -11.90 7.05 15.99
N GLY A 218 -11.38 6.93 17.23
CA GLY A 218 -12.14 6.70 18.44
C GLY A 218 -11.22 6.54 19.66
N PRO A 219 -11.73 6.26 20.86
CA PRO A 219 -10.91 6.19 22.07
C PRO A 219 -9.93 5.00 22.08
N SER A 220 -10.22 3.92 21.36
CA SER A 220 -9.43 2.67 21.35
C SER A 220 -9.25 2.07 19.95
N ASN A 221 -9.70 2.76 18.88
CA ASN A 221 -9.70 2.24 17.50
C ASN A 221 -8.43 2.71 16.74
N TYR A 222 -7.29 2.68 17.39
CA TYR A 222 -5.98 3.01 16.83
C TYR A 222 -4.88 2.58 17.78
N LEU A 223 -3.66 2.49 17.30
CA LEU A 223 -2.47 2.28 18.11
C LEU A 223 -1.80 3.64 18.40
N PRO A 224 -1.85 4.15 19.65
CA PRO A 224 -1.11 5.35 20.02
C PRO A 224 0.40 5.13 19.94
N GLU A 225 1.15 6.08 19.38
CA GLU A 225 2.62 6.03 19.38
C GLU A 225 3.20 5.91 20.79
N SER A 226 2.51 6.47 21.80
CA SER A 226 2.90 6.38 23.22
C SER A 226 2.87 4.96 23.81
N PHE A 227 2.29 3.99 23.08
CA PHE A 227 2.32 2.58 23.50
C PHE A 227 3.59 1.87 23.03
N LEU A 228 4.29 2.41 22.04
CA LEU A 228 5.54 1.86 21.55
C LEU A 228 6.72 2.33 22.40
N ASP A 229 7.71 1.46 22.56
CA ASP A 229 8.87 1.72 23.41
C ASP A 229 9.81 2.79 22.83
N PRO A 230 10.35 3.71 23.65
CA PRO A 230 11.21 4.81 23.20
C PRO A 230 12.62 4.37 22.75
N PHE A 231 12.96 3.08 22.85
CA PHE A 231 14.23 2.57 22.34
C PHE A 231 14.22 2.32 20.83
N LEU A 232 13.05 2.41 20.18
CA LEU A 232 12.93 2.30 18.73
C LEU A 232 13.60 3.49 18.05
N ASP A 233 14.16 3.27 16.86
CA ASP A 233 14.74 4.31 16.01
C ASP A 233 13.80 4.73 14.91
N LEU A 234 13.18 3.74 14.24
CA LEU A 234 12.24 3.95 13.13
C LEU A 234 11.09 2.94 13.16
N VAL A 235 9.88 3.43 12.95
CA VAL A 235 8.66 2.62 12.81
C VAL A 235 8.11 2.78 11.39
N ILE A 236 7.97 1.67 10.66
CA ILE A 236 7.27 1.60 9.40
C ILE A 236 5.81 1.29 9.71
N TRP A 237 4.91 2.21 9.31
CA TRP A 237 3.48 2.13 9.64
C TRP A 237 2.66 1.79 8.42
N GLY A 238 2.17 0.55 8.33
CA GLY A 238 1.21 0.09 7.35
C GLY A 238 -0.25 0.36 7.76
N HIS A 239 -1.20 -0.03 6.92
CA HIS A 239 -2.64 0.14 7.05
C HIS A 239 -3.17 1.51 6.59
N GLU A 240 -2.46 2.58 6.85
CA GLU A 240 -2.87 3.90 6.35
C GLU A 240 -2.38 4.06 4.91
N HIS A 241 -3.31 4.33 3.98
CA HIS A 241 -3.01 4.35 2.54
C HIS A 241 -2.40 5.64 2.03
N ASP A 242 -2.44 6.70 2.84
CA ASP A 242 -1.85 8.00 2.50
C ASP A 242 -0.32 7.90 2.52
N CYS A 243 0.32 8.27 1.42
CA CYS A 243 1.77 8.25 1.29
C CYS A 243 2.39 9.50 1.92
N ILE A 244 3.10 9.33 3.05
CA ILE A 244 3.87 10.41 3.69
C ILE A 244 5.34 10.19 3.38
N LYS A 245 5.89 11.05 2.50
CA LYS A 245 7.23 10.84 1.92
C LYS A 245 8.38 11.06 2.89
N GLU A 246 8.18 11.85 3.95
CA GLU A 246 9.22 12.16 4.92
C GLU A 246 8.92 11.52 6.27
N PRO A 247 9.91 10.83 6.89
CA PRO A 247 9.75 10.30 8.24
C PRO A 247 9.45 11.43 9.24
N ARG A 248 8.39 11.27 10.02
CA ARG A 248 7.98 12.21 11.05
C ARG A 248 8.57 11.82 12.41
N HIS A 249 9.12 12.77 13.14
CA HIS A 249 9.61 12.54 14.51
C HIS A 249 8.42 12.36 15.47
N SER A 250 8.43 11.27 16.23
CA SER A 250 7.46 10.98 17.30
C SER A 250 7.81 11.69 18.59
N HIS A 251 6.81 11.92 19.45
CA HIS A 251 7.03 12.38 20.83
C HIS A 251 7.76 11.33 21.71
N GLN A 252 7.89 10.10 21.24
CA GLN A 252 8.60 9.00 21.93
C GLN A 252 10.07 8.86 21.50
N ASN A 253 10.62 9.85 20.77
CA ASN A 253 11.99 9.92 20.27
C ASN A 253 12.36 8.96 19.13
N PHE A 254 11.40 8.26 18.52
CA PHE A 254 11.63 7.53 17.27
C PHE A 254 11.03 8.28 16.08
N HIS A 255 11.35 7.83 14.89
CA HIS A 255 10.72 8.33 13.66
C HIS A 255 9.63 7.37 13.18
N VAL A 256 8.62 7.92 12.50
CA VAL A 256 7.55 7.14 11.86
C VAL A 256 7.57 7.42 10.37
N LEU A 257 7.70 6.37 9.57
CA LEU A 257 7.50 6.39 8.13
C LEU A 257 6.17 5.71 7.81
N GLN A 258 5.29 6.41 7.10
CA GLN A 258 4.02 5.91 6.60
C GLN A 258 4.08 5.83 5.07
N PRO A 259 4.43 4.66 4.49
CA PRO A 259 4.63 4.54 3.06
C PRO A 259 3.35 4.72 2.25
N GLY A 260 2.20 4.38 2.83
CA GLY A 260 0.94 4.31 2.11
C GLY A 260 0.84 3.11 1.19
N SER A 261 -0.30 2.93 0.55
CA SER A 261 -0.53 1.83 -0.37
C SER A 261 0.18 2.03 -1.72
N SER A 262 0.56 0.94 -2.37
CA SER A 262 1.16 0.98 -3.72
C SER A 262 0.12 1.05 -4.85
N VAL A 263 -1.17 1.01 -4.53
CA VAL A 263 -2.29 1.14 -5.45
C VAL A 263 -3.44 1.87 -4.77
N ALA A 264 -4.18 2.71 -5.49
CA ALA A 264 -5.35 3.36 -4.92
C ALA A 264 -6.53 2.38 -4.79
N THR A 265 -6.96 2.10 -3.57
CA THR A 265 -8.09 1.22 -3.26
C THR A 265 -9.38 1.98 -2.97
N SER A 266 -9.28 3.27 -2.67
CA SER A 266 -10.42 4.18 -2.51
C SER A 266 -10.17 5.52 -3.19
N LEU A 267 -11.24 6.28 -3.45
CA LEU A 267 -11.15 7.60 -4.05
C LEU A 267 -11.17 8.68 -2.94
N THR A 268 -10.11 8.73 -2.15
CA THR A 268 -9.92 9.73 -1.11
C THR A 268 -8.80 10.71 -1.49
N PRO A 269 -8.78 11.93 -0.92
CA PRO A 269 -7.73 12.91 -1.22
C PRO A 269 -6.32 12.36 -1.01
N GLY A 270 -6.07 11.67 0.10
CA GLY A 270 -4.76 11.14 0.43
C GLY A 270 -4.29 10.02 -0.53
N GLU A 271 -5.22 9.25 -1.10
CA GLU A 271 -4.88 8.24 -2.12
C GLU A 271 -4.66 8.84 -3.52
N ALA A 272 -5.00 10.12 -3.75
CA ALA A 272 -4.69 10.83 -4.99
C ALA A 272 -3.22 11.31 -5.05
N GLU A 273 -2.53 11.31 -3.92
CA GLU A 273 -1.11 11.64 -3.85
C GLU A 273 -0.25 10.59 -4.55
N GLU A 274 0.93 11.01 -5.01
CA GLU A 274 1.88 10.13 -5.69
C GLU A 274 2.31 8.97 -4.80
N LYS A 275 2.10 7.75 -5.26
CA LYS A 275 2.46 6.53 -4.55
C LYS A 275 3.96 6.22 -4.70
N CYS A 276 4.58 5.75 -3.62
CA CYS A 276 6.01 5.46 -3.58
C CYS A 276 6.29 4.10 -2.90
N ALA A 277 7.36 3.45 -3.32
CA ALA A 277 8.16 2.58 -2.45
C ALA A 277 9.26 3.43 -1.81
N PHE A 278 9.99 2.88 -0.84
CA PHE A 278 11.02 3.65 -0.12
C PHE A 278 12.32 2.85 -0.03
N LEU A 279 13.44 3.50 -0.36
CA LEU A 279 14.76 2.96 -0.09
C LEU A 279 15.22 3.47 1.28
N LEU A 280 15.24 2.57 2.26
CA LEU A 280 15.79 2.83 3.58
C LEU A 280 17.24 2.35 3.63
N GLN A 281 18.13 3.24 4.03
CA GLN A 281 19.55 2.94 4.28
C GLN A 281 19.83 3.13 5.77
N VAL A 282 20.51 2.16 6.39
CA VAL A 282 20.88 2.19 7.80
C VAL A 282 22.36 1.86 7.93
N ASN A 283 23.12 2.68 8.65
CA ASN A 283 24.56 2.49 8.85
C ASN A 283 24.93 2.09 10.30
N SER A 284 26.18 1.77 10.54
CA SER A 284 26.72 1.37 11.84
C SER A 284 26.69 2.47 12.91
N HIS A 285 26.46 3.71 12.52
CA HIS A 285 26.35 4.86 13.44
C HIS A 285 24.90 5.18 13.84
N HIS A 286 23.95 4.26 13.62
CA HIS A 286 22.51 4.45 13.84
C HIS A 286 21.89 5.61 13.03
N GLN A 287 22.57 6.04 11.98
CA GLN A 287 22.00 7.00 11.07
C GLN A 287 21.20 6.26 10.00
N PHE A 288 20.08 6.83 9.63
CA PHE A 288 19.28 6.30 8.54
C PHE A 288 18.95 7.39 7.53
N LYS A 289 18.71 6.96 6.31
CA LYS A 289 18.23 7.79 5.20
C LYS A 289 17.06 7.09 4.54
N VAL A 290 16.03 7.84 4.20
CA VAL A 290 14.86 7.36 3.47
C VAL A 290 14.73 8.15 2.18
N ASP A 291 14.79 7.44 1.05
CA ASP A 291 14.59 8.01 -0.28
C ASP A 291 13.24 7.50 -0.84
N PRO A 292 12.26 8.36 -1.10
CA PRO A 292 11.03 7.97 -1.76
C PRO A 292 11.29 7.64 -3.23
N LEU A 293 10.80 6.50 -3.69
CA LEU A 293 10.88 6.01 -5.06
C LEU A 293 9.47 6.03 -5.68
N PRO A 294 9.12 7.03 -6.49
CA PRO A 294 7.80 7.15 -7.08
C PRO A 294 7.45 5.97 -8.00
N LEU A 295 6.25 5.42 -7.83
CA LEU A 295 5.75 4.32 -8.64
C LEU A 295 5.09 4.87 -9.91
N LYS A 296 5.64 4.52 -11.07
CA LYS A 296 5.22 5.01 -12.39
C LYS A 296 4.06 4.22 -12.99
N THR A 297 3.88 2.96 -12.58
CA THR A 297 2.82 2.08 -13.11
C THR A 297 1.49 2.28 -12.42
N VAL A 298 1.45 3.02 -11.31
CA VAL A 298 0.23 3.29 -10.55
C VAL A 298 -0.69 4.19 -11.36
N ARG A 299 -1.94 3.75 -11.53
CA ARG A 299 -2.96 4.54 -12.21
C ARG A 299 -3.31 5.79 -11.39
N PRO A 300 -3.01 7.00 -11.87
CA PRO A 300 -3.37 8.22 -11.16
C PRO A 300 -4.88 8.48 -11.25
N PHE A 301 -5.43 9.17 -10.24
CA PHE A 301 -6.74 9.78 -10.30
C PHE A 301 -6.70 11.20 -9.76
N LEU A 302 -7.68 12.00 -10.15
CA LEU A 302 -7.85 13.35 -9.66
C LEU A 302 -9.02 13.38 -8.68
N PHE A 303 -8.81 14.06 -7.56
CA PHE A 303 -9.83 14.31 -6.55
C PHE A 303 -10.02 15.81 -6.40
N GLU A 304 -11.27 16.24 -6.36
CA GLU A 304 -11.63 17.64 -6.10
C GLU A 304 -12.87 17.68 -5.19
N GLU A 305 -12.79 18.48 -4.16
CA GLU A 305 -13.91 18.82 -3.29
C GLU A 305 -14.40 20.23 -3.64
N VAL A 306 -15.69 20.37 -3.94
CA VAL A 306 -16.29 21.62 -4.37
C VAL A 306 -17.34 22.04 -3.37
N PHE A 307 -17.07 23.12 -2.63
CA PHE A 307 -18.00 23.73 -1.72
C PHE A 307 -18.89 24.72 -2.48
N LEU A 308 -20.11 24.34 -2.82
CA LEU A 308 -21.03 25.16 -3.61
C LEU A 308 -21.33 26.53 -2.99
N SER A 309 -21.21 26.65 -1.66
CA SER A 309 -21.38 27.90 -0.93
C SER A 309 -20.30 28.96 -1.24
N GLU A 310 -19.15 28.53 -1.77
CA GLU A 310 -18.04 29.43 -2.12
C GLU A 310 -18.17 30.05 -3.50
N TYR A 311 -19.17 29.58 -4.29
CA TYR A 311 -19.37 29.99 -5.67
C TYR A 311 -20.68 30.77 -5.84
N ASN A 312 -20.65 31.86 -6.57
CA ASN A 312 -21.87 32.46 -7.13
C ASN A 312 -22.28 31.65 -8.37
N ILE A 313 -23.08 30.60 -8.15
CA ILE A 313 -23.45 29.64 -9.19
C ILE A 313 -24.07 30.30 -10.41
N GLU A 314 -24.88 31.33 -10.25
CA GLU A 314 -25.53 32.05 -11.37
C GLU A 314 -24.50 32.72 -12.28
N ASP A 315 -23.48 33.40 -11.69
CA ASP A 315 -22.46 34.06 -12.46
C ASP A 315 -21.49 33.08 -13.12
N GLU A 316 -21.15 31.98 -12.44
CA GLU A 316 -20.34 30.90 -13.02
C GLU A 316 -21.04 30.24 -14.21
N VAL A 317 -22.35 29.96 -14.11
CA VAL A 317 -23.13 29.41 -15.22
C VAL A 317 -23.21 30.37 -16.39
N LYS A 318 -23.33 31.68 -16.16
CA LYS A 318 -23.26 32.69 -17.25
C LYS A 318 -21.90 32.63 -17.96
N ARG A 319 -20.81 32.51 -17.22
CA ARG A 319 -19.43 32.38 -17.77
C ARG A 319 -19.30 31.10 -18.60
N ILE A 320 -19.78 29.96 -18.07
CA ILE A 320 -19.75 28.65 -18.75
C ILE A 320 -20.51 28.74 -20.07
N LYS A 321 -21.77 29.22 -20.05
CA LYS A 321 -22.61 29.37 -21.25
C LYS A 321 -21.94 30.29 -22.29
N LYS A 322 -21.28 31.37 -21.88
CA LYS A 322 -20.57 32.29 -22.78
C LYS A 322 -19.35 31.62 -23.42
N THR A 323 -18.65 30.73 -22.68
CA THR A 323 -17.46 30.04 -23.18
C THR A 323 -17.82 28.86 -24.09
N GLU A 324 -18.95 28.19 -23.87
CA GLU A 324 -19.43 27.06 -24.69
C GLU A 324 -19.98 27.52 -26.05
N LEU A 325 -20.54 28.71 -26.13
CA LEU A 325 -20.94 29.32 -27.41
C LEU A 325 -19.79 29.57 -28.37
N THR A 326 -18.52 29.48 -27.88
CA THR A 326 -17.31 29.71 -28.68
C THR A 326 -16.53 28.47 -29.05
N LYS A 327 -16.97 27.26 -28.68
CA LYS A 327 -16.27 25.99 -28.98
C LYS A 327 -17.24 24.93 -29.48
N GLU A 328 -16.95 24.42 -30.67
CA GLU A 328 -17.66 23.32 -31.32
C GLU A 328 -17.56 21.98 -30.55
N GLU A 329 -18.67 21.26 -30.53
CA GLU A 329 -18.92 19.89 -30.08
C GLU A 329 -18.43 19.50 -28.66
N SER A 330 -19.36 19.37 -27.73
CA SER A 330 -19.11 18.96 -26.36
C SER A 330 -18.73 17.45 -26.28
N THR A 331 -17.79 17.14 -25.40
CA THR A 331 -17.41 15.75 -25.07
C THR A 331 -18.63 14.87 -24.72
N TRP A 332 -19.69 15.50 -24.23
CA TRP A 332 -20.97 14.87 -23.93
C TRP A 332 -21.74 14.44 -25.21
N GLU A 333 -21.72 15.23 -26.25
CA GLU A 333 -22.30 14.81 -27.54
C GLU A 333 -21.55 13.64 -28.16
N LEU A 334 -20.22 13.59 -28.01
CA LEU A 334 -19.40 12.44 -28.43
C LEU A 334 -19.73 11.18 -27.59
N LEU A 335 -19.92 11.33 -26.28
CA LEU A 335 -20.32 10.23 -25.40
C LEU A 335 -21.74 9.74 -25.69
N MET A 336 -22.66 10.63 -25.98
CA MET A 336 -24.04 10.28 -26.39
C MET A 336 -24.09 9.70 -27.79
N LYS A 337 -23.28 10.19 -28.73
CA LYS A 337 -23.10 9.57 -30.07
C LYS A 337 -22.49 8.15 -29.92
N ALA A 338 -21.52 7.94 -29.07
CA ALA A 338 -20.92 6.64 -28.78
C ALA A 338 -21.93 5.68 -28.14
N LYS A 339 -22.77 6.16 -27.22
CA LYS A 339 -23.84 5.38 -26.57
C LYS A 339 -24.94 5.01 -27.59
N ALA A 340 -25.34 5.94 -28.47
CA ALA A 340 -26.30 5.70 -29.53
C ALA A 340 -25.78 4.71 -30.59
N LEU A 341 -24.47 4.73 -30.90
CA LEU A 341 -23.80 3.76 -31.78
C LEU A 341 -23.71 2.36 -31.14
N GLY A 342 -23.56 2.28 -29.80
CA GLY A 342 -23.58 1.03 -29.02
C GLY A 342 -24.98 0.38 -29.02
N GLU A 343 -26.04 1.17 -28.91
CA GLU A 343 -27.43 0.71 -28.90
C GLU A 343 -27.91 0.29 -30.31
N ALA A 344 -27.33 0.81 -31.38
CA ALA A 344 -27.66 0.43 -32.76
C ALA A 344 -27.20 -0.99 -33.13
N LYS A 345 -26.26 -1.59 -32.43
CA LYS A 345 -25.79 -2.98 -32.63
C LYS A 345 -26.54 -4.04 -31.84
N GLY A 346 -27.52 -3.67 -31.01
CA GLY A 346 -28.26 -4.55 -30.10
C GLY A 346 -29.78 -4.68 -30.38
N LYS A 347 -30.29 -4.57 -31.62
CA LYS A 347 -31.71 -4.78 -31.91
C LYS A 347 -32.04 -6.26 -32.15
N GLY A 348 -32.32 -6.97 -31.04
CA GLY A 348 -33.16 -8.17 -31.00
C GLY A 348 -34.52 -7.84 -30.35
N ARG A 349 -35.57 -8.05 -31.09
CA ARG A 349 -37.01 -7.84 -30.89
C ARG A 349 -37.52 -7.90 -29.40
N GLY A 350 -38.19 -6.82 -28.96
CA GLY A 350 -39.09 -6.85 -27.80
C GLY A 350 -40.04 -5.63 -27.86
N ARG A 351 -41.32 -5.84 -28.19
CA ARG A 351 -42.39 -4.82 -28.20
C ARG A 351 -42.71 -4.44 -26.72
N GLY A 352 -42.60 -3.14 -26.38
CA GLY A 352 -43.14 -2.53 -25.17
C GLY A 352 -43.43 -1.05 -25.43
N ARG A 353 -44.72 -0.70 -25.60
CA ARG A 353 -45.22 0.68 -25.70
C ARG A 353 -45.30 1.25 -24.26
N GLY A 354 -44.69 2.39 -24.00
CA GLY A 354 -44.99 3.23 -22.83
C GLY A 354 -43.80 4.07 -22.37
N SER A 355 -43.96 5.38 -22.25
CA SER A 355 -43.12 6.40 -21.60
C SER A 355 -42.00 7.09 -22.40
N LYS A 356 -42.28 7.56 -23.62
CA LYS A 356 -41.34 8.49 -24.28
C LYS A 356 -41.53 9.98 -23.95
N ALA A 357 -42.60 10.34 -23.21
CA ALA A 357 -42.88 11.73 -22.90
C ALA A 357 -42.29 12.20 -21.52
N SER A 358 -42.12 11.29 -20.55
CA SER A 358 -41.58 11.61 -19.24
C SER A 358 -40.05 11.81 -19.25
N ASP A 359 -39.34 11.04 -20.08
CA ASP A 359 -37.86 11.11 -20.12
C ASP A 359 -37.36 12.37 -20.83
N ALA A 360 -38.08 12.85 -21.86
CA ALA A 360 -37.72 14.09 -22.56
C ALA A 360 -37.97 15.35 -21.68
N ALA A 361 -39.05 15.35 -20.89
CA ALA A 361 -39.33 16.44 -19.94
C ALA A 361 -38.37 16.46 -18.75
N SER A 362 -37.97 15.29 -18.24
CA SER A 362 -36.96 15.18 -17.20
C SER A 362 -35.57 15.61 -17.69
N GLN A 363 -35.19 15.23 -18.91
CA GLN A 363 -33.92 15.65 -19.52
C GLN A 363 -33.88 17.14 -19.88
N ALA A 364 -35.03 17.76 -20.23
CA ALA A 364 -35.10 19.20 -20.45
C ALA A 364 -35.00 20.01 -19.16
N GLN A 365 -35.59 19.52 -18.02
CA GLN A 365 -35.44 20.15 -16.72
C GLN A 365 -34.03 20.04 -16.14
N ILE A 366 -33.31 18.95 -16.41
CA ILE A 366 -31.89 18.76 -16.01
C ILE A 366 -30.99 19.80 -16.71
N LYS A 367 -31.29 20.17 -17.96
CA LYS A 367 -30.48 21.14 -18.73
C LYS A 367 -30.54 22.59 -18.21
N ASP A 368 -31.49 22.94 -17.36
CA ASP A 368 -31.66 24.28 -16.84
C ASP A 368 -31.33 24.47 -15.37
N ASN A 369 -30.87 23.41 -14.68
CA ASN A 369 -30.44 23.51 -13.30
C ASN A 369 -29.03 24.12 -13.21
N PRO A 370 -28.86 25.33 -12.65
CA PRO A 370 -27.55 26.00 -12.57
C PRO A 370 -26.48 25.20 -11.85
N VAL A 371 -26.86 24.48 -10.78
CA VAL A 371 -25.93 23.66 -9.99
C VAL A 371 -25.41 22.48 -10.79
N GLU A 372 -26.28 21.80 -11.52
CA GLU A 372 -25.89 20.65 -12.37
C GLU A 372 -24.97 21.08 -13.50
N LEU A 373 -25.25 22.21 -14.16
CA LEU A 373 -24.38 22.77 -15.19
C LEU A 373 -22.98 23.15 -14.64
N PHE A 374 -22.94 23.70 -13.45
CA PHE A 374 -21.67 24.03 -12.80
C PHE A 374 -20.86 22.77 -12.46
N VAL A 375 -21.50 21.77 -11.84
CA VAL A 375 -20.87 20.49 -11.48
C VAL A 375 -20.39 19.78 -12.74
N GLU A 376 -21.19 19.73 -13.80
CA GLU A 376 -20.83 19.11 -15.06
C GLU A 376 -19.59 19.80 -15.69
N HIS A 377 -19.52 21.12 -15.61
CA HIS A 377 -18.34 21.87 -16.09
C HIS A 377 -17.07 21.49 -15.28
N ARG A 378 -17.17 21.41 -13.94
CA ARG A 378 -16.04 21.00 -13.09
C ARG A 378 -15.56 19.59 -13.41
N VAL A 379 -16.48 18.63 -13.60
CA VAL A 379 -16.15 17.26 -14.03
C VAL A 379 -15.41 17.26 -15.38
N ARG A 380 -15.84 18.10 -16.34
CA ARG A 380 -15.15 18.21 -17.64
C ARG A 380 -13.73 18.75 -17.49
N GLU A 381 -13.50 19.72 -16.61
CA GLU A 381 -12.14 20.25 -16.34
C GLU A 381 -11.25 19.19 -15.69
N LEU A 382 -11.76 18.42 -14.71
CA LEU A 382 -11.04 17.29 -14.13
C LEU A 382 -10.69 16.22 -15.18
N LEU A 383 -11.61 15.89 -16.06
CA LEU A 383 -11.37 14.92 -17.16
C LEU A 383 -10.27 15.41 -18.12
N LYS A 384 -10.18 16.72 -18.39
CA LYS A 384 -9.08 17.29 -19.19
C LYS A 384 -7.74 17.17 -18.47
N GLY A 385 -7.73 17.43 -17.15
CA GLY A 385 -6.55 17.23 -16.30
C GLY A 385 -6.09 15.78 -16.29
N ALA A 386 -7.01 14.83 -16.07
CA ALA A 386 -6.73 13.40 -16.10
C ALA A 386 -6.15 12.91 -17.43
N LYS A 387 -6.68 13.41 -18.57
CA LYS A 387 -6.14 13.08 -19.89
C LYS A 387 -4.69 13.56 -20.06
N LYS A 388 -4.33 14.73 -19.55
CA LYS A 388 -2.95 15.24 -19.59
C LYS A 388 -1.99 14.36 -18.77
N LEU A 389 -2.43 13.88 -17.61
CA LEU A 389 -1.65 12.95 -16.79
C LEU A 389 -1.41 11.62 -17.50
N LEU A 390 -2.45 11.06 -18.14
CA LEU A 390 -2.36 9.79 -18.88
C LEU A 390 -1.47 9.86 -20.13
N THR A 391 -1.32 11.03 -20.77
CA THR A 391 -0.42 11.19 -21.91
C THR A 391 1.05 11.29 -21.53
N GLY A 392 1.36 11.54 -20.26
CA GLY A 392 2.72 11.55 -19.70
C GLY A 392 3.17 10.21 -19.08
N HIS A 393 2.25 9.23 -18.93
CA HIS A 393 2.59 7.91 -18.38
C HIS A 393 2.93 6.92 -19.51
N PRO A 394 4.03 6.16 -19.39
CA PRO A 394 4.28 5.01 -20.28
C PRO A 394 3.17 3.96 -20.05
N ARG A 395 2.56 3.52 -21.16
CA ARG A 395 1.58 2.43 -21.16
C ARG A 395 2.29 1.09 -21.11
#